data_06cf2fb9022b1bb905ac0009fa066273
#
_entry.id   06cf2fb9022b1bb905ac0009fa066273
#
_cell.length_a   1.000
_cell.length_b   1.000
_cell.length_c   1.000
_cell.angle_alpha   90.00
_cell.angle_beta   90.00
_cell.angle_gamma   90.00
#
_symmetry.space_group_name_H-M   'P 1'
#
loop_
_entity.id
_entity.type
_entity.pdbx_description
1 polymer ?
#
loop_
_entity_poly.entity_id
_entity_poly.type
_entity_poly.pdbx_seq_one_letter_code
_entity_poly.pdbx_strand_id
1 'polypeptide(L)'
;VQTSVALDLQAAISTQTQDPPPPPGNGTTNLPAPEEGNRRREVCKNIETAPKVVAVLPGITVVATTNFMGAIAGRLDSVRGQGAAAGNIVTSTTPPDGLMGLGARKNDRTAPAGPSSPFTIYAMGSFLGGRRTEAPGLLGFDYDSGSATVGIEYGVNRNLILGLAANYTDSNADVNGGATVGVSAVQGAAYLSYATRQWFLDLLAAYGSHGLDLTRPGLPNPILGSTSGTAFSLAARTGYLFELGTVRAGPIAGLTWVHSRIDGYTETGDPQLTLTVSSLTLDSLTGNVGIRFLAPFRAGSNLVVPYLNITLEHQFGDLDQVLTATLASAPALPPILSTFAAFDARDYGKIEGGLTLELGPELSASFSGSSTFGRDESYDFRISAGLNYRF
;
A
#
# COMPACT_ATOMS: atom_id res chain seq x y z
N VAL A 1 -1.05 -16.31 30.82
CA VAL A 1 -1.15 -14.86 31.03
C VAL A 1 -2.49 -14.33 30.51
N GLN A 2 -2.93 -14.70 29.29
CA GLN A 2 -4.24 -14.28 28.77
C GLN A 2 -5.44 -14.77 29.60
N THR A 3 -5.35 -15.95 30.19
CA THR A 3 -6.43 -16.53 30.99
C THR A 3 -6.62 -15.81 32.33
N SER A 4 -5.55 -15.29 32.95
CA SER A 4 -5.63 -14.56 34.21
C SER A 4 -6.21 -13.15 34.01
N VAL A 5 -5.85 -12.46 32.95
CA VAL A 5 -6.38 -11.13 32.62
C VAL A 5 -7.88 -11.18 32.29
N ALA A 6 -8.34 -12.25 31.63
CA ALA A 6 -9.77 -12.44 31.36
C ALA A 6 -10.56 -12.69 32.64
N LEU A 7 -10.00 -13.41 33.61
CA LEU A 7 -10.63 -13.67 34.95
C LEU A 7 -10.65 -12.39 35.78
N ASP A 8 -9.58 -11.59 35.79
CA ASP A 8 -9.53 -10.33 36.54
C ASP A 8 -10.46 -9.27 35.92
N LEU A 9 -10.58 -9.24 34.59
CA LEU A 9 -11.55 -8.40 33.88
C LEU A 9 -12.99 -8.82 34.18
N GLN A 10 -13.26 -10.12 34.25
CA GLN A 10 -14.57 -10.66 34.59
C GLN A 10 -14.96 -10.32 36.03
N ALA A 11 -14.00 -10.30 36.98
CA ALA A 11 -14.19 -9.85 38.34
C ALA A 11 -14.47 -8.34 38.43
N ALA A 12 -13.74 -7.52 37.67
CA ALA A 12 -13.94 -6.06 37.62
C ALA A 12 -15.29 -5.66 37.01
N ILE A 13 -15.71 -6.33 35.93
CA ILE A 13 -17.04 -6.13 35.33
C ILE A 13 -18.16 -6.56 36.30
N SER A 14 -17.98 -7.64 37.05
CA SER A 14 -18.96 -8.08 38.01
C SER A 14 -19.07 -7.16 39.24
N THR A 15 -18.01 -6.44 39.59
CA THR A 15 -18.03 -5.46 40.69
C THR A 15 -18.60 -4.09 40.27
N GLN A 16 -18.46 -3.72 39.01
CA GLN A 16 -19.06 -2.47 38.50
C GLN A 16 -20.55 -2.61 38.14
N THR A 17 -21.07 -3.81 37.96
CA THR A 17 -22.51 -4.06 37.74
C THR A 17 -23.31 -4.21 39.05
N GLN A 18 -22.70 -3.97 40.21
CA GLN A 18 -23.49 -3.77 41.45
C GLN A 18 -24.07 -2.36 41.37
N ASP A 19 -25.27 -2.26 40.79
CA ASP A 19 -26.15 -1.10 40.98
C ASP A 19 -26.25 -0.76 42.47
N PRO A 20 -26.31 0.53 42.83
CA PRO A 20 -26.68 0.92 44.19
C PRO A 20 -28.01 0.23 44.54
N PRO A 21 -28.20 -0.24 45.79
CA PRO A 21 -29.38 -0.98 46.15
C PRO A 21 -30.62 -0.20 45.71
N PRO A 22 -31.56 -0.81 44.98
CA PRO A 22 -32.75 -0.13 44.48
C PRO A 22 -33.54 0.42 45.68
N PRO A 23 -34.16 1.60 45.51
CA PRO A 23 -35.10 2.08 46.52
C PRO A 23 -36.22 1.06 46.61
N PRO A 24 -36.79 0.83 47.83
CA PRO A 24 -37.77 -0.20 48.07
C PRO A 24 -39.08 0.16 47.32
N GLY A 25 -39.33 -0.50 46.21
CA GLY A 25 -40.53 -0.27 45.37
C GLY A 25 -40.51 -1.11 44.11
N ASN A 26 -41.13 -2.27 44.16
CA ASN A 26 -41.76 -3.10 43.12
C ASN A 26 -41.33 -2.89 41.65
N GLY A 27 -40.60 -3.83 41.15
CA GLY A 27 -40.36 -4.05 39.73
C GLY A 27 -39.05 -4.76 39.43
N THR A 28 -39.00 -6.08 39.66
CA THR A 28 -37.93 -6.94 39.19
C THR A 28 -37.94 -7.01 37.67
N THR A 29 -37.19 -6.17 36.98
CA THR A 29 -36.78 -6.45 35.60
C THR A 29 -35.55 -7.39 35.65
N ASN A 30 -35.78 -8.62 36.09
CA ASN A 30 -34.86 -9.72 35.88
C ASN A 30 -34.91 -10.04 34.39
N LEU A 31 -33.91 -9.63 33.63
CA LEU A 31 -33.67 -10.22 32.31
C LEU A 31 -33.62 -11.74 32.50
N PRO A 32 -34.28 -12.52 31.67
CA PRO A 32 -34.24 -13.97 31.78
C PRO A 32 -32.79 -14.47 31.73
N ALA A 33 -32.41 -15.40 32.62
CA ALA A 33 -31.04 -15.92 32.77
C ALA A 33 -30.31 -16.31 31.47
N PRO A 34 -31.00 -16.73 30.38
CA PRO A 34 -30.37 -16.94 29.05
C PRO A 34 -29.85 -15.65 28.37
N GLU A 35 -30.52 -14.52 28.54
CA GLU A 35 -30.13 -13.24 27.91
C GLU A 35 -28.91 -12.63 28.60
N GLU A 36 -28.79 -12.75 29.94
CA GLU A 36 -27.62 -12.31 30.68
C GLU A 36 -26.38 -13.14 30.29
N GLY A 37 -26.53 -14.45 30.14
CA GLY A 37 -25.45 -15.34 29.70
C GLY A 37 -25.01 -15.05 28.27
N ASN A 38 -25.91 -14.62 27.36
CA ASN A 38 -25.59 -14.22 26.01
C ASN A 38 -24.82 -12.88 26.03
N ARG A 39 -25.30 -11.89 26.76
CA ARG A 39 -24.68 -10.59 26.90
C ARG A 39 -23.24 -10.69 27.44
N ARG A 40 -23.01 -11.51 28.46
CA ARG A 40 -21.66 -11.77 28.99
C ARG A 40 -20.74 -12.38 27.93
N ARG A 41 -21.22 -13.33 27.14
CA ARG A 41 -20.44 -13.92 26.03
C ARG A 41 -20.09 -12.91 24.95
N GLU A 42 -21.01 -12.03 24.60
CA GLU A 42 -20.77 -10.96 23.62
C GLU A 42 -19.76 -9.92 24.13
N VAL A 43 -19.82 -9.54 25.41
CA VAL A 43 -18.82 -8.66 26.04
C VAL A 43 -17.43 -9.30 25.99
N CYS A 44 -17.29 -10.55 26.40
CA CYS A 44 -16.01 -11.26 26.37
C CYS A 44 -15.47 -11.38 24.95
N LYS A 45 -16.33 -11.73 23.98
CA LYS A 45 -15.95 -11.79 22.57
C LYS A 45 -15.47 -10.43 22.06
N ASN A 46 -16.15 -9.35 22.41
CA ASN A 46 -15.80 -8.00 21.99
C ASN A 46 -14.44 -7.57 22.55
N ILE A 47 -14.17 -7.83 23.83
CA ILE A 47 -12.86 -7.55 24.46
C ILE A 47 -11.74 -8.35 23.81
N GLU A 48 -11.98 -9.60 23.45
CA GLU A 48 -11.01 -10.47 22.79
C GLU A 48 -10.71 -10.02 21.34
N THR A 49 -11.73 -9.58 20.61
CA THR A 49 -11.59 -9.22 19.20
C THR A 49 -11.14 -7.78 18.98
N ALA A 50 -11.40 -6.86 19.93
CA ALA A 50 -11.08 -5.45 19.79
C ALA A 50 -9.59 -5.17 19.46
N PRO A 51 -8.60 -5.75 20.17
CA PRO A 51 -7.19 -5.55 19.82
C PRO A 51 -6.84 -6.09 18.44
N LYS A 52 -7.49 -7.18 17.99
CA LYS A 52 -7.25 -7.78 16.67
C LYS A 52 -7.77 -6.89 15.54
N VAL A 53 -8.85 -6.15 15.78
CA VAL A 53 -9.36 -5.14 14.83
C VAL A 53 -8.41 -3.96 14.72
N VAL A 54 -7.94 -3.42 15.86
CA VAL A 54 -6.96 -2.32 15.89
C VAL A 54 -5.65 -2.72 15.18
N ALA A 55 -5.26 -3.98 15.27
CA ALA A 55 -4.07 -4.54 14.61
C ALA A 55 -4.10 -4.46 13.07
N VAL A 56 -5.27 -4.23 12.46
CA VAL A 56 -5.40 -4.04 11.00
C VAL A 56 -4.86 -2.68 10.54
N LEU A 57 -4.93 -1.63 11.39
CA LEU A 57 -4.57 -0.25 11.05
C LEU A 57 -3.15 -0.11 10.44
N PRO A 58 -2.08 -0.66 11.03
CA PRO A 58 -0.74 -0.56 10.45
C PRO A 58 -0.63 -1.21 9.07
N GLY A 59 -1.29 -2.35 8.88
CA GLY A 59 -1.29 -3.08 7.61
C GLY A 59 -1.88 -2.25 6.48
N ILE A 60 -3.03 -1.63 6.68
CA ILE A 60 -3.69 -0.78 5.67
C ILE A 60 -2.88 0.49 5.39
N THR A 61 -2.24 1.08 6.39
CA THR A 61 -1.33 2.23 6.21
C THR A 61 -0.15 1.87 5.31
N VAL A 62 0.46 0.70 5.50
CA VAL A 62 1.53 0.20 4.62
C VAL A 62 1.00 -0.08 3.21
N VAL A 63 -0.21 -0.63 3.07
CA VAL A 63 -0.87 -0.85 1.77
C VAL A 63 -1.03 0.47 1.02
N ALA A 64 -1.58 1.53 1.65
CA ALA A 64 -1.75 2.84 1.02
C ALA A 64 -0.40 3.44 0.57
N THR A 65 0.65 3.32 1.40
CA THR A 65 1.99 3.82 1.11
C THR A 65 2.65 3.04 -0.04
N THR A 66 2.59 1.73 -0.01
CA THR A 66 3.18 0.88 -1.07
C THR A 66 2.42 0.97 -2.39
N ASN A 67 1.13 1.31 -2.36
CA ASN A 67 0.36 1.62 -3.57
C ASN A 67 0.95 2.84 -4.29
N PHE A 68 1.20 3.93 -3.57
CA PHE A 68 1.85 5.13 -4.12
C PHE A 68 3.25 4.85 -4.68
N MET A 69 4.10 4.17 -3.90
CA MET A 69 5.45 3.82 -4.37
C MET A 69 5.41 2.93 -5.62
N GLY A 70 4.46 2.00 -5.69
CA GLY A 70 4.24 1.16 -6.86
C GLY A 70 3.75 1.93 -8.09
N ALA A 71 2.95 2.97 -7.91
CA ALA A 71 2.55 3.85 -9.00
C ALA A 71 3.76 4.58 -9.61
N ILE A 72 4.65 5.14 -8.78
CA ILE A 72 5.90 5.77 -9.25
C ILE A 72 6.82 4.73 -9.91
N ALA A 73 6.96 3.54 -9.34
CA ALA A 73 7.75 2.47 -9.94
C ALA A 73 7.24 2.09 -11.34
N GLY A 74 5.92 1.91 -11.50
CA GLY A 74 5.28 1.68 -12.80
C GLY A 74 5.48 2.83 -13.78
N ARG A 75 5.46 4.09 -13.29
CA ARG A 75 5.81 5.26 -14.10
C ARG A 75 7.23 5.18 -14.64
N LEU A 76 8.22 4.89 -13.79
CA LEU A 76 9.61 4.77 -14.19
C LEU A 76 9.82 3.59 -15.17
N ASP A 77 9.05 2.52 -15.04
CA ASP A 77 9.05 1.39 -15.97
C ASP A 77 8.53 1.79 -17.35
N SER A 78 7.48 2.59 -17.38
CA SER A 78 6.90 3.19 -18.58
C SER A 78 7.91 4.08 -19.31
N VAL A 79 8.58 4.99 -18.61
CA VAL A 79 9.60 5.90 -19.18
C VAL A 79 10.77 5.13 -19.77
N ARG A 80 11.28 4.11 -19.05
CA ARG A 80 12.37 3.26 -19.56
C ARG A 80 11.97 2.49 -20.80
N GLY A 81 10.73 2.05 -20.86
CA GLY A 81 10.18 1.39 -22.03
C GLY A 81 10.32 2.27 -23.28
N GLN A 82 9.90 3.51 -23.18
CA GLN A 82 10.03 4.50 -24.27
C GLN A 82 11.48 4.79 -24.61
N GLY A 83 12.31 5.08 -23.61
CA GLY A 83 13.74 5.36 -23.80
C GLY A 83 14.52 4.18 -24.36
N ALA A 84 14.18 2.95 -23.97
CA ALA A 84 14.79 1.74 -24.51
C ALA A 84 14.48 1.54 -26.01
N ALA A 85 13.26 1.86 -26.42
CA ALA A 85 12.83 1.79 -27.82
C ALA A 85 13.43 2.92 -28.67
N ALA A 86 13.64 4.10 -28.09
CA ALA A 86 14.27 5.25 -28.74
C ALA A 86 15.81 5.27 -28.61
N GLY A 87 16.40 4.28 -27.92
CA GLY A 87 17.83 4.26 -27.63
C GLY A 87 18.29 5.22 -26.52
N ASN A 88 17.35 5.97 -25.90
CA ASN A 88 17.60 6.93 -24.82
C ASN A 88 16.39 6.99 -23.87
N ILE A 89 16.62 7.28 -22.60
CA ILE A 89 15.55 7.50 -21.61
C ILE A 89 14.91 8.88 -21.75
N VAL A 90 15.61 9.83 -22.30
CA VAL A 90 15.19 11.22 -22.38
C VAL A 90 14.79 11.57 -23.80
N THR A 91 13.61 11.96 -23.90
CA THR A 91 12.98 13.12 -24.56
C THR A 91 13.72 13.81 -25.70
N SER A 92 14.49 13.15 -26.54
CA SER A 92 14.91 13.77 -27.79
C SER A 92 14.05 13.24 -28.94
N THR A 93 13.42 14.15 -29.65
CA THR A 93 12.68 13.89 -30.89
C THR A 93 13.59 13.46 -32.04
N THR A 94 14.88 13.30 -31.84
CA THR A 94 15.82 12.78 -32.82
C THR A 94 15.89 11.25 -32.66
N PRO A 95 15.51 10.47 -33.71
CA PRO A 95 15.76 9.03 -33.71
C PRO A 95 17.26 8.79 -33.56
N PRO A 96 17.71 7.91 -32.67
CA PRO A 96 19.14 7.57 -32.61
C PRO A 96 19.55 6.88 -33.90
N ASP A 97 20.72 7.26 -34.43
CA ASP A 97 21.33 6.66 -35.61
C ASP A 97 21.58 5.14 -35.52
N GLY A 98 21.14 4.50 -34.42
CA GLY A 98 21.32 3.07 -34.13
C GLY A 98 20.11 2.16 -34.37
N LEU A 99 18.93 2.68 -34.77
CA LEU A 99 17.76 1.85 -35.11
C LEU A 99 17.76 1.36 -36.59
N MET A 100 18.92 1.22 -37.18
CA MET A 100 19.10 0.77 -38.56
C MET A 100 18.80 -0.72 -38.80
N GLY A 101 18.07 -1.38 -37.91
CA GLY A 101 17.66 -2.77 -38.10
C GLY A 101 16.21 -2.98 -38.51
N LEU A 102 15.33 -2.00 -38.43
CA LEU A 102 13.89 -2.15 -38.66
C LEU A 102 13.35 -1.08 -39.62
N GLY A 103 13.89 -1.04 -40.85
CA GLY A 103 13.15 -0.50 -42.00
C GLY A 103 12.95 1.01 -42.09
N ALA A 104 13.72 1.84 -41.38
CA ALA A 104 13.69 3.29 -41.57
C ALA A 104 14.43 3.66 -42.88
N ARG A 105 13.69 4.09 -43.88
CA ARG A 105 14.23 4.60 -45.11
C ARG A 105 15.06 5.87 -44.84
N LYS A 106 16.25 5.93 -45.46
CA LYS A 106 17.30 6.93 -45.34
C LYS A 106 16.91 8.36 -45.85
N ASN A 107 15.64 8.67 -46.06
CA ASN A 107 15.21 9.90 -46.75
C ASN A 107 14.24 10.80 -46.00
N ASP A 108 13.91 10.54 -44.70
CA ASP A 108 13.15 11.51 -43.93
C ASP A 108 14.07 12.49 -43.17
N ARG A 109 14.81 13.29 -44.01
CA ARG A 109 15.32 14.58 -43.57
C ARG A 109 14.21 15.58 -43.76
N THR A 110 13.55 16.01 -42.65
CA THR A 110 12.92 17.33 -42.47
C THR A 110 11.74 17.25 -41.51
N ALA A 111 12.03 17.27 -40.22
CA ALA A 111 11.25 18.08 -39.31
C ALA A 111 12.26 18.88 -38.46
N PRO A 112 12.16 20.20 -38.37
CA PRO A 112 12.98 20.95 -37.45
C PRO A 112 12.61 20.46 -36.04
N ALA A 113 13.58 19.87 -35.34
CA ALA A 113 13.46 19.59 -33.92
C ALA A 113 13.30 20.93 -33.21
N GLY A 114 12.08 21.32 -32.91
CA GLY A 114 11.82 22.37 -31.93
C GLY A 114 12.53 22.02 -30.62
N PRO A 115 12.92 23.00 -29.81
CA PRO A 115 13.54 22.74 -28.52
C PRO A 115 12.54 21.93 -27.67
N SER A 116 12.76 20.62 -27.53
CA SER A 116 11.98 19.79 -26.64
C SER A 116 12.31 20.20 -25.19
N SER A 117 11.33 20.69 -24.48
CA SER A 117 11.46 21.00 -23.05
C SER A 117 11.93 19.76 -22.30
N PRO A 118 12.85 19.89 -21.33
CA PRO A 118 13.26 18.79 -20.48
C PRO A 118 12.18 18.36 -19.47
N PHE A 119 11.03 19.02 -19.47
CA PHE A 119 9.96 18.78 -18.51
C PHE A 119 8.90 17.85 -19.07
N THR A 120 8.44 16.94 -18.23
CA THR A 120 7.27 16.08 -18.46
C THR A 120 6.35 16.19 -17.26
N ILE A 121 5.05 16.35 -17.49
CA ILE A 121 4.03 16.18 -16.44
C ILE A 121 3.31 14.87 -16.66
N TYR A 122 2.82 14.27 -15.58
CA TYR A 122 2.02 13.06 -15.66
C TYR A 122 0.91 13.03 -14.63
N ALA A 123 -0.15 12.28 -14.95
CA ALA A 123 -1.23 11.95 -14.03
C ALA A 123 -1.54 10.46 -14.16
N MET A 124 -1.76 9.80 -13.02
CA MET A 124 -2.04 8.37 -12.95
C MET A 124 -3.15 8.11 -11.95
N GLY A 125 -4.03 7.16 -12.28
CA GLY A 125 -4.95 6.53 -11.35
C GLY A 125 -4.51 5.10 -11.06
N SER A 126 -4.67 4.61 -9.84
CA SER A 126 -4.50 3.20 -9.54
C SER A 126 -5.59 2.70 -8.60
N PHE A 127 -5.95 1.44 -8.78
CA PHE A 127 -6.81 0.68 -7.90
C PHE A 127 -6.05 -0.55 -7.43
N LEU A 128 -6.11 -0.82 -6.14
CA LEU A 128 -5.52 -1.99 -5.51
C LEU A 128 -6.59 -2.65 -4.66
N GLY A 129 -6.71 -3.96 -4.75
CA GLY A 129 -7.60 -4.75 -3.91
C GLY A 129 -6.90 -6.01 -3.45
N GLY A 130 -7.37 -6.57 -2.36
CA GLY A 130 -6.79 -7.79 -1.84
C GLY A 130 -7.53 -8.34 -0.63
N ARG A 131 -7.04 -9.48 -0.19
CA ARG A 131 -7.48 -10.17 1.02
C ARG A 131 -6.29 -10.56 1.87
N ARG A 132 -6.45 -10.42 3.18
CA ARG A 132 -5.58 -11.01 4.19
C ARG A 132 -6.35 -12.06 4.96
N THR A 133 -5.79 -13.25 5.09
CA THR A 133 -6.36 -14.30 5.92
C THR A 133 -6.13 -14.02 7.40
N GLU A 134 -6.94 -14.67 8.23
CA GLU A 134 -6.78 -14.59 9.69
C GLU A 134 -5.42 -15.17 10.10
N ALA A 135 -4.73 -14.44 11.01
CA ALA A 135 -3.45 -14.83 11.56
C ALA A 135 -3.44 -14.65 13.09
N PRO A 136 -2.46 -15.18 13.82
CA PRO A 136 -2.38 -14.97 15.26
C PRO A 136 -2.44 -13.49 15.62
N GLY A 137 -3.43 -13.11 16.44
CA GLY A 137 -3.64 -11.74 16.89
C GLY A 137 -4.22 -10.76 15.84
N LEU A 138 -4.48 -11.20 14.62
CA LEU A 138 -5.04 -10.42 13.53
C LEU A 138 -6.28 -11.10 12.94
N LEU A 139 -7.37 -10.35 12.78
CA LEU A 139 -8.54 -10.82 12.04
C LEU A 139 -8.29 -10.76 10.54
N GLY A 140 -8.88 -11.69 9.79
CA GLY A 140 -8.89 -11.61 8.34
C GLY A 140 -9.68 -10.39 7.86
N PHE A 141 -9.30 -9.82 6.73
CA PHE A 141 -9.98 -8.67 6.14
C PHE A 141 -9.82 -8.64 4.62
N ASP A 142 -10.86 -8.15 3.97
CA ASP A 142 -10.82 -7.73 2.56
C ASP A 142 -10.55 -6.23 2.52
N TYR A 143 -9.80 -5.76 1.51
CA TYR A 143 -9.49 -4.34 1.39
C TYR A 143 -9.45 -3.89 -0.07
N ASP A 144 -9.78 -2.62 -0.25
CA ASP A 144 -9.62 -1.90 -1.50
C ASP A 144 -8.98 -0.53 -1.29
N SER A 145 -8.33 -0.01 -2.32
CA SER A 145 -7.62 1.26 -2.28
C SER A 145 -7.63 1.91 -3.64
N GLY A 146 -8.20 3.11 -3.73
CA GLY A 146 -8.14 3.96 -4.90
C GLY A 146 -7.10 5.07 -4.72
N SER A 147 -6.30 5.39 -5.74
CA SER A 147 -5.38 6.51 -5.66
C SER A 147 -5.27 7.33 -6.94
N ALA A 148 -4.95 8.61 -6.77
CA ALA A 148 -4.61 9.53 -7.83
C ALA A 148 -3.23 10.13 -7.58
N THR A 149 -2.35 10.05 -8.55
CA THR A 149 -0.97 10.57 -8.50
C THR A 149 -0.76 11.57 -9.63
N VAL A 150 -0.16 12.71 -9.30
CA VAL A 150 0.32 13.68 -10.28
C VAL A 150 1.80 13.95 -10.04
N GLY A 151 2.55 14.25 -11.09
CA GLY A 151 3.96 14.54 -10.92
C GLY A 151 4.57 15.31 -12.08
N ILE A 152 5.77 15.80 -11.82
CA ILE A 152 6.62 16.49 -12.78
C ILE A 152 7.99 15.84 -12.80
N GLU A 153 8.55 15.69 -13.99
CA GLU A 153 9.87 15.12 -14.23
C GLU A 153 10.73 16.13 -14.96
N TYR A 154 12.00 16.16 -14.62
CA TYR A 154 13.04 16.94 -15.27
C TYR A 154 14.15 16.02 -15.81
N GLY A 155 14.31 15.97 -17.12
CA GLY A 155 15.40 15.27 -17.78
C GLY A 155 16.69 16.08 -17.69
N VAL A 156 17.56 15.74 -16.74
CA VAL A 156 18.87 16.41 -16.56
C VAL A 156 19.78 16.15 -17.75
N ASN A 157 19.77 14.93 -18.26
CA ASN A 157 20.48 14.48 -19.46
C ASN A 157 19.81 13.21 -20.01
N ARG A 158 20.43 12.59 -21.03
CA ARG A 158 19.88 11.40 -21.70
C ARG A 158 19.74 10.16 -20.80
N ASN A 159 20.34 10.18 -19.63
CA ASN A 159 20.42 9.04 -18.72
C ASN A 159 19.80 9.30 -17.36
N LEU A 160 19.57 10.57 -16.97
CA LEU A 160 19.15 10.95 -15.64
C LEU A 160 17.86 11.77 -15.67
N ILE A 161 16.87 11.29 -14.93
CA ILE A 161 15.60 11.97 -14.67
C ILE A 161 15.50 12.22 -13.18
N LEU A 162 15.06 13.41 -12.81
CA LEU A 162 14.62 13.77 -11.46
C LEU A 162 13.12 14.01 -11.50
N GLY A 163 12.40 13.55 -10.47
CA GLY A 163 10.95 13.73 -10.42
C GLY A 163 10.43 14.05 -9.02
N LEU A 164 9.31 14.75 -9.01
CA LEU A 164 8.49 15.01 -7.83
C LEU A 164 7.07 14.51 -8.12
N ALA A 165 6.43 13.93 -7.11
CA ALA A 165 5.07 13.46 -7.19
C ALA A 165 4.26 13.82 -5.95
N ALA A 166 2.96 14.00 -6.12
CA ALA A 166 1.97 14.09 -5.08
C ALA A 166 0.88 13.06 -5.33
N ASN A 167 0.33 12.50 -4.26
CA ASN A 167 -0.67 11.44 -4.31
C ASN A 167 -1.74 11.67 -3.26
N TYR A 168 -2.96 11.31 -3.61
CA TYR A 168 -4.07 11.09 -2.68
C TYR A 168 -4.51 9.64 -2.81
N THR A 169 -4.67 8.98 -1.68
CA THR A 169 -5.14 7.59 -1.59
C THR A 169 -6.30 7.51 -0.60
N ASP A 170 -7.32 6.76 -0.96
CA ASP A 170 -8.42 6.36 -0.09
C ASP A 170 -8.48 4.83 -0.07
N SER A 171 -8.50 4.25 1.13
CA SER A 171 -8.45 2.80 1.33
C SER A 171 -9.48 2.39 2.36
N ASN A 172 -10.18 1.29 2.12
CA ASN A 172 -11.15 0.71 3.02
C ASN A 172 -10.81 -0.75 3.29
N ALA A 173 -11.10 -1.22 4.49
CA ALA A 173 -10.99 -2.62 4.86
C ALA A 173 -12.23 -3.07 5.62
N ASP A 174 -12.81 -4.17 5.14
CA ASP A 174 -13.88 -4.89 5.82
C ASP A 174 -13.27 -6.04 6.63
N VAL A 175 -13.34 -5.91 7.94
CA VAL A 175 -12.69 -6.83 8.87
C VAL A 175 -13.69 -7.89 9.33
N ASN A 176 -13.26 -9.14 9.37
CA ASN A 176 -14.08 -10.24 9.88
C ASN A 176 -14.61 -9.90 11.27
N GLY A 177 -15.90 -10.14 11.48
CA GLY A 177 -16.57 -9.75 12.75
C GLY A 177 -17.33 -8.42 12.67
N GLY A 178 -17.38 -7.77 11.49
CA GLY A 178 -18.23 -6.61 11.20
C GLY A 178 -17.60 -5.27 11.60
N ALA A 179 -16.28 -5.22 11.72
CA ALA A 179 -15.56 -3.95 11.86
C ALA A 179 -15.12 -3.44 10.49
N THR A 180 -14.98 -2.11 10.37
CA THR A 180 -14.48 -1.44 9.16
C THR A 180 -13.36 -0.47 9.52
N VAL A 181 -12.39 -0.36 8.62
CA VAL A 181 -11.25 0.57 8.74
C VAL A 181 -11.17 1.39 7.47
N GLY A 182 -11.22 2.72 7.60
CA GLY A 182 -10.95 3.67 6.52
C GLY A 182 -9.60 4.35 6.71
N VAL A 183 -8.84 4.55 5.63
CA VAL A 183 -7.58 5.29 5.63
C VAL A 183 -7.54 6.24 4.46
N SER A 184 -7.47 7.53 4.74
CA SER A 184 -7.20 8.56 3.75
C SER A 184 -5.74 9.04 3.87
N ALA A 185 -5.02 9.16 2.76
CA ALA A 185 -3.61 9.53 2.77
C ALA A 185 -3.29 10.63 1.75
N VAL A 186 -2.51 11.62 2.18
CA VAL A 186 -1.85 12.60 1.30
C VAL A 186 -0.35 12.36 1.38
N GLN A 187 0.28 12.13 0.23
CA GLN A 187 1.67 11.72 0.17
C GLN A 187 2.44 12.52 -0.88
N GLY A 188 3.72 12.78 -0.62
CA GLY A 188 4.65 13.39 -1.56
C GLY A 188 5.89 12.52 -1.74
N ALA A 189 6.49 12.55 -2.93
CA ALA A 189 7.70 11.81 -3.22
C ALA A 189 8.68 12.63 -4.06
N ALA A 190 9.96 12.38 -3.82
CA ALA A 190 11.06 12.76 -4.71
C ALA A 190 11.76 11.49 -5.19
N TYR A 191 12.12 11.46 -6.48
CA TYR A 191 12.77 10.29 -7.05
C TYR A 191 13.78 10.67 -8.12
N LEU A 192 14.70 9.77 -8.36
CA LEU A 192 15.61 9.83 -9.50
C LEU A 192 15.63 8.48 -10.22
N SER A 193 15.82 8.54 -11.53
CA SER A 193 16.08 7.37 -12.36
C SER A 193 17.30 7.63 -13.22
N TYR A 194 18.32 6.81 -13.03
CA TYR A 194 19.48 6.78 -13.92
C TYR A 194 19.42 5.50 -14.73
N ALA A 195 19.48 5.60 -16.04
CA ALA A 195 19.50 4.43 -16.87
C ALA A 195 20.40 4.62 -18.10
N THR A 196 21.09 3.57 -18.43
CA THR A 196 21.86 3.40 -19.66
C THR A 196 21.10 2.45 -20.60
N ARG A 197 21.73 2.04 -21.68
CA ARG A 197 21.17 1.06 -22.60
C ARG A 197 20.87 -0.28 -21.93
N GLN A 198 21.67 -0.71 -20.96
CA GLN A 198 21.59 -2.02 -20.33
C GLN A 198 21.27 -1.96 -18.84
N TRP A 199 21.78 -0.99 -18.13
CA TRP A 199 21.67 -0.90 -16.67
C TRP A 199 20.80 0.28 -16.24
N PHE A 200 20.06 0.12 -15.15
CA PHE A 200 19.31 1.19 -14.52
C PHE A 200 19.41 1.16 -13.00
N LEU A 201 19.23 2.33 -12.39
CA LEU A 201 19.08 2.55 -10.96
C LEU A 201 17.97 3.56 -10.72
N ASP A 202 16.97 3.20 -9.93
CA ASP A 202 15.94 4.09 -9.41
C ASP A 202 16.12 4.25 -7.92
N LEU A 203 16.02 5.47 -7.42
CA LEU A 203 15.93 5.79 -6.01
C LEU A 203 14.69 6.63 -5.79
N LEU A 204 13.97 6.36 -4.69
CA LEU A 204 12.73 7.03 -4.34
C LEU A 204 12.68 7.25 -2.84
N ALA A 205 12.26 8.45 -2.42
CA ALA A 205 11.92 8.81 -1.06
C ALA A 205 10.51 9.39 -1.04
N ALA A 206 9.66 8.92 -0.12
CA ALA A 206 8.29 9.41 0.02
C ALA A 206 7.96 9.66 1.49
N TYR A 207 7.09 10.64 1.72
CA TYR A 207 6.52 10.97 3.01
C TYR A 207 5.03 11.23 2.87
N GLY A 208 4.24 10.78 3.84
CA GLY A 208 2.81 10.97 3.83
C GLY A 208 2.20 11.09 5.22
N SER A 209 1.03 11.75 5.28
CA SER A 209 0.15 11.82 6.42
C SER A 209 -1.11 11.02 6.14
N HIS A 210 -1.60 10.31 7.14
CA HIS A 210 -2.76 9.41 7.06
C HIS A 210 -3.79 9.82 8.10
N GLY A 211 -5.05 9.92 7.72
CA GLY A 211 -6.20 9.91 8.59
C GLY A 211 -6.76 8.49 8.66
N LEU A 212 -7.07 8.00 9.85
CA LEU A 212 -7.53 6.64 10.06
C LEU A 212 -8.83 6.67 10.86
N ASP A 213 -9.86 6.03 10.34
CA ASP A 213 -11.16 5.86 10.99
C ASP A 213 -11.46 4.38 11.16
N LEU A 214 -11.92 4.00 12.35
CA LEU A 214 -12.25 2.65 12.74
C LEU A 214 -13.68 2.61 13.24
N THR A 215 -14.47 1.65 12.77
CA THR A 215 -15.77 1.34 13.34
C THR A 215 -15.81 -0.15 13.67
N ARG A 216 -16.23 -0.48 14.89
CA ARG A 216 -16.41 -1.87 15.32
C ARG A 216 -17.69 -2.06 16.12
N PRO A 217 -18.25 -3.28 16.16
CA PRO A 217 -19.41 -3.57 16.97
C PRO A 217 -19.18 -3.27 18.46
N GLY A 218 -20.15 -2.69 19.12
CA GLY A 218 -20.22 -2.47 20.58
C GLY A 218 -21.55 -2.93 21.16
N LEU A 219 -21.75 -2.71 22.47
CA LEU A 219 -22.94 -3.10 23.21
C LEU A 219 -23.33 -1.97 24.17
N PRO A 220 -24.38 -1.15 23.92
CA PRO A 220 -25.37 -1.21 22.85
C PRO A 220 -25.01 -0.41 21.57
N ASN A 221 -23.95 0.43 21.63
CA ASN A 221 -23.61 1.36 20.54
C ASN A 221 -22.38 0.92 19.79
N PRO A 222 -22.25 1.22 18.49
CA PRO A 222 -21.00 1.06 17.77
C PRO A 222 -19.85 1.80 18.45
N ILE A 223 -18.66 1.26 18.34
CA ILE A 223 -17.42 1.85 18.85
C ILE A 223 -16.70 2.48 17.67
N LEU A 224 -16.33 3.74 17.86
CA LEU A 224 -15.68 4.56 16.84
C LEU A 224 -14.29 4.95 17.32
N GLY A 225 -13.30 4.82 16.45
CA GLY A 225 -11.95 5.31 16.66
C GLY A 225 -11.55 6.22 15.52
N SER A 226 -10.90 7.34 15.81
CA SER A 226 -10.30 8.20 14.81
C SER A 226 -8.92 8.63 15.27
N THR A 227 -7.95 8.54 14.38
CA THR A 227 -6.55 8.91 14.68
C THR A 227 -5.83 9.37 13.41
N SER A 228 -4.61 9.81 13.58
CA SER A 228 -3.71 10.18 12.49
C SER A 228 -2.43 9.34 12.53
N GLY A 229 -1.71 9.39 11.43
CA GLY A 229 -0.42 8.72 11.33
C GLY A 229 0.44 9.35 10.26
N THR A 230 1.69 8.94 10.21
CA THR A 230 2.64 9.33 9.19
C THR A 230 3.40 8.12 8.68
N ALA A 231 3.82 8.15 7.42
CA ALA A 231 4.73 7.15 6.88
C ALA A 231 5.87 7.82 6.11
N PHE A 232 7.08 7.33 6.34
CA PHE A 232 8.27 7.65 5.57
C PHE A 232 8.74 6.40 4.84
N SER A 233 9.12 6.53 3.57
CA SER A 233 9.49 5.38 2.75
C SER A 233 10.71 5.67 1.91
N LEU A 234 11.56 4.66 1.74
CA LEU A 234 12.68 4.67 0.82
C LEU A 234 12.61 3.44 -0.08
N ALA A 235 12.89 3.60 -1.36
CA ALA A 235 13.08 2.47 -2.26
C ALA A 235 14.29 2.66 -3.16
N ALA A 236 14.95 1.55 -3.46
CA ALA A 236 15.99 1.45 -4.45
C ALA A 236 15.67 0.27 -5.38
N ARG A 237 15.85 0.45 -6.68
CA ARG A 237 15.62 -0.58 -7.69
C ARG A 237 16.71 -0.53 -8.74
N THR A 238 17.22 -1.68 -9.16
CA THR A 238 18.24 -1.78 -10.19
C THR A 238 17.99 -2.99 -11.08
N GLY A 239 18.60 -3.01 -12.24
CA GLY A 239 18.55 -4.16 -13.13
C GLY A 239 19.51 -4.01 -14.31
N TYR A 240 19.80 -5.15 -14.94
CA TYR A 240 20.63 -5.23 -16.14
C TYR A 240 19.87 -6.01 -17.22
N LEU A 241 19.66 -5.37 -18.39
CA LEU A 241 18.89 -5.93 -19.48
C LEU A 241 19.81 -6.28 -20.66
N PHE A 242 19.84 -7.55 -21.02
CA PHE A 242 20.51 -8.06 -22.21
C PHE A 242 19.64 -7.84 -23.44
N GLU A 243 20.24 -7.55 -24.57
CA GLU A 243 19.57 -7.45 -25.86
C GLU A 243 19.45 -8.84 -26.50
N LEU A 244 18.23 -9.35 -26.62
CA LEU A 244 17.92 -10.67 -27.19
C LEU A 244 17.08 -10.47 -28.47
N GLY A 245 17.70 -9.90 -29.49
CA GLY A 245 16.99 -9.48 -30.71
C GLY A 245 16.08 -8.29 -30.47
N THR A 246 14.77 -8.45 -30.67
CA THR A 246 13.75 -7.41 -30.44
C THR A 246 13.30 -7.33 -28.97
N VAL A 247 13.62 -8.33 -28.18
CA VAL A 247 13.28 -8.40 -26.75
C VAL A 247 14.52 -8.06 -25.93
N ARG A 248 14.32 -7.36 -24.84
CA ARG A 248 15.33 -7.14 -23.82
C ARG A 248 14.90 -7.85 -22.55
N ALA A 249 15.77 -8.65 -21.97
CA ALA A 249 15.46 -9.37 -20.76
C ALA A 249 16.67 -9.42 -19.81
N GLY A 250 16.41 -9.50 -18.51
CA GLY A 250 17.49 -9.63 -17.55
C GLY A 250 17.08 -9.48 -16.11
N PRO A 251 18.04 -9.66 -15.18
CA PRO A 251 17.79 -9.63 -13.77
C PRO A 251 17.42 -8.23 -13.29
N ILE A 252 16.52 -8.19 -12.30
CA ILE A 252 16.16 -7.00 -11.53
C ILE A 252 16.23 -7.32 -10.05
N ALA A 253 16.53 -6.30 -9.24
CA ALA A 253 16.50 -6.38 -7.80
C ALA A 253 16.01 -5.06 -7.22
N GLY A 254 15.39 -5.11 -6.05
CA GLY A 254 14.90 -3.94 -5.35
C GLY A 254 14.86 -4.13 -3.85
N LEU A 255 14.80 -3.01 -3.15
CA LEU A 255 14.65 -2.90 -1.72
C LEU A 255 13.68 -1.76 -1.43
N THR A 256 12.72 -2.01 -0.54
CA THR A 256 11.74 -1.02 -0.10
C THR A 256 11.66 -1.04 1.41
N TRP A 257 11.87 0.11 2.04
CA TRP A 257 11.68 0.31 3.47
C TRP A 257 10.56 1.30 3.70
N VAL A 258 9.67 0.97 4.64
CA VAL A 258 8.55 1.82 5.07
C VAL A 258 8.58 1.87 6.59
N HIS A 259 8.64 3.09 7.14
CA HIS A 259 8.45 3.38 8.55
C HIS A 259 7.11 4.07 8.72
N SER A 260 6.16 3.40 9.38
CA SER A 260 4.82 3.93 9.65
C SER A 260 4.61 4.11 11.13
N ARG A 261 4.04 5.26 11.51
CA ARG A 261 3.64 5.57 12.89
C ARG A 261 2.18 6.01 12.89
N ILE A 262 1.40 5.43 13.79
CA ILE A 262 0.01 5.78 14.07
C ILE A 262 -0.02 6.35 15.48
N ASP A 263 -0.66 7.50 15.66
CA ASP A 263 -0.79 8.16 16.94
C ASP A 263 -1.76 7.40 17.85
N GLY A 264 -1.52 7.48 19.18
CA GLY A 264 -2.44 6.92 20.16
C GLY A 264 -3.78 7.65 20.18
N TYR A 265 -4.85 6.94 20.46
CA TYR A 265 -6.20 7.49 20.49
C TYR A 265 -7.08 6.79 21.53
N THR A 266 -8.21 7.40 21.84
CA THR A 266 -9.25 6.78 22.65
C THR A 266 -10.51 6.63 21.83
N GLU A 267 -11.06 5.42 21.81
CA GLU A 267 -12.33 5.12 21.16
C GLU A 267 -13.51 5.79 21.86
N THR A 268 -14.60 5.96 21.16
CA THR A 268 -15.87 6.54 21.62
C THR A 268 -17.04 5.64 21.26
N GLY A 269 -18.21 5.89 21.85
CA GLY A 269 -19.47 5.19 21.53
C GLY A 269 -19.95 4.32 22.67
N ASP A 270 -19.42 3.13 22.85
CA ASP A 270 -19.81 2.23 23.95
C ASP A 270 -19.13 2.65 25.26
N PRO A 271 -19.90 2.87 26.36
CA PRO A 271 -19.33 3.38 27.61
C PRO A 271 -18.45 2.36 28.37
N GLN A 272 -18.49 1.07 28.03
CA GLN A 272 -17.81 0.01 28.75
C GLN A 272 -16.68 -0.66 27.95
N LEU A 273 -16.81 -0.70 26.61
CA LEU A 273 -15.96 -1.51 25.74
C LEU A 273 -14.96 -0.69 24.90
N THR A 274 -14.94 0.63 25.08
CA THR A 274 -13.97 1.51 24.43
C THR A 274 -12.56 1.29 24.94
N LEU A 275 -11.59 1.36 24.03
CA LEU A 275 -10.17 1.23 24.33
C LEU A 275 -9.47 2.58 24.22
N THR A 276 -8.48 2.80 25.07
CA THR A 276 -7.39 3.76 24.84
C THR A 276 -6.22 2.99 24.27
N VAL A 277 -5.86 3.28 23.03
CA VAL A 277 -4.81 2.62 22.27
C VAL A 277 -3.56 3.47 22.30
N SER A 278 -2.42 2.88 22.62
CA SER A 278 -1.12 3.54 22.54
C SER A 278 -0.70 3.73 21.09
N SER A 279 0.25 4.63 20.84
CA SER A 279 0.84 4.79 19.51
C SER A 279 1.44 3.49 18.99
N LEU A 280 1.27 3.23 17.69
CA LEU A 280 1.80 2.06 17.01
C LEU A 280 2.88 2.48 16.03
N THR A 281 3.95 1.72 15.94
CA THR A 281 5.00 1.92 14.94
C THR A 281 5.23 0.60 14.22
N LEU A 282 5.31 0.64 12.90
CA LEU A 282 5.59 -0.52 12.06
C LEU A 282 6.73 -0.19 11.10
N ASP A 283 7.76 -1.01 11.13
CA ASP A 283 8.86 -1.02 10.17
C ASP A 283 8.70 -2.20 9.22
N SER A 284 8.69 -1.92 7.93
CA SER A 284 8.64 -2.91 6.86
C SER A 284 9.88 -2.75 5.99
N LEU A 285 10.64 -3.82 5.81
CA LEU A 285 11.74 -3.88 4.87
C LEU A 285 11.52 -5.08 3.95
N THR A 286 11.20 -4.79 2.67
CA THR A 286 10.95 -5.81 1.66
C THR A 286 12.05 -5.75 0.59
N GLY A 287 12.69 -6.87 0.31
CA GLY A 287 13.60 -7.04 -0.81
C GLY A 287 12.97 -7.89 -1.90
N ASN A 288 13.37 -7.65 -3.13
CA ASN A 288 12.95 -8.48 -4.24
C ASN A 288 14.09 -8.76 -5.22
N VAL A 289 13.99 -9.91 -5.87
CA VAL A 289 14.84 -10.30 -6.99
C VAL A 289 13.98 -10.96 -8.05
N GLY A 290 14.31 -10.76 -9.32
CA GLY A 290 13.51 -11.33 -10.38
C GLY A 290 14.05 -11.08 -11.78
N ILE A 291 13.17 -11.25 -12.75
CA ILE A 291 13.47 -11.09 -14.17
C ILE A 291 12.47 -10.11 -14.78
N ARG A 292 12.99 -9.22 -15.62
CA ARG A 292 12.23 -8.30 -16.44
C ARG A 292 12.35 -8.67 -17.91
N PHE A 293 11.22 -8.57 -18.62
CA PHE A 293 11.12 -8.64 -20.07
C PHE A 293 10.57 -7.32 -20.62
N LEU A 294 11.11 -6.86 -21.72
CA LEU A 294 10.70 -5.65 -22.41
C LEU A 294 10.72 -5.92 -23.91
N ALA A 295 9.60 -5.70 -24.60
CA ALA A 295 9.44 -6.08 -26.01
C ALA A 295 8.88 -4.92 -26.86
N PRO A 296 9.64 -3.85 -27.14
CA PRO A 296 9.16 -2.70 -27.90
C PRO A 296 8.88 -3.11 -29.37
N PHE A 297 7.74 -2.65 -29.89
CA PHE A 297 7.39 -2.81 -31.29
C PHE A 297 6.57 -1.62 -31.80
N ARG A 298 6.46 -1.47 -33.13
CA ARG A 298 5.63 -0.44 -33.75
C ARG A 298 4.33 -1.03 -34.25
N ALA A 299 3.21 -0.39 -33.85
CA ALA A 299 1.88 -0.66 -34.38
C ALA A 299 1.46 0.56 -35.22
N GLY A 300 1.66 0.49 -36.53
CA GLY A 300 1.53 1.64 -37.42
C GLY A 300 2.57 2.71 -37.12
N SER A 301 2.13 3.93 -36.85
CA SER A 301 3.00 5.06 -36.43
C SER A 301 3.37 5.04 -34.97
N ASN A 302 2.62 4.32 -34.13
CA ASN A 302 2.73 4.37 -32.69
C ASN A 302 3.76 3.35 -32.17
N LEU A 303 4.56 3.76 -31.19
CA LEU A 303 5.42 2.84 -30.45
C LEU A 303 4.63 2.22 -29.30
N VAL A 304 4.68 0.90 -29.23
CA VAL A 304 4.08 0.10 -28.15
C VAL A 304 5.18 -0.62 -27.41
N VAL A 305 5.22 -0.47 -26.09
CA VAL A 305 6.26 -1.05 -25.26
C VAL A 305 5.64 -1.88 -24.13
N PRO A 306 5.33 -3.16 -24.36
CA PRO A 306 4.94 -4.06 -23.30
C PRO A 306 6.14 -4.46 -22.45
N TYR A 307 5.88 -4.68 -21.16
CA TYR A 307 6.84 -5.24 -20.23
C TYR A 307 6.20 -6.28 -19.30
N LEU A 308 7.03 -7.15 -18.75
CA LEU A 308 6.67 -8.15 -17.76
C LEU A 308 7.79 -8.26 -16.73
N ASN A 309 7.46 -8.15 -15.44
CA ASN A 309 8.33 -8.40 -14.30
C ASN A 309 7.80 -9.61 -13.53
N ILE A 310 8.68 -10.52 -13.17
CA ILE A 310 8.38 -11.65 -12.28
C ILE A 310 9.42 -11.59 -11.16
N THR A 311 8.96 -11.39 -9.92
CA THR A 311 9.84 -11.22 -8.75
C THR A 311 9.48 -12.18 -7.63
N LEU A 312 10.47 -12.56 -6.86
CA LEU A 312 10.35 -13.15 -5.54
C LEU A 312 10.59 -12.04 -4.53
N GLU A 313 9.67 -11.87 -3.62
CA GLU A 313 9.68 -10.86 -2.58
C GLU A 313 10.03 -11.52 -1.24
N HIS A 314 10.86 -10.88 -0.43
CA HIS A 314 11.21 -11.32 0.92
C HIS A 314 11.01 -10.19 1.91
N GLN A 315 10.21 -10.43 2.95
CA GLN A 315 10.01 -9.51 4.07
C GLN A 315 11.08 -9.75 5.14
N PHE A 316 11.95 -8.76 5.33
CA PHE A 316 12.96 -8.78 6.39
C PHE A 316 12.37 -8.29 7.72
N GLY A 317 12.99 -8.67 8.82
CA GLY A 317 12.58 -8.24 10.15
C GLY A 317 11.51 -9.14 10.79
N ASP A 318 10.99 -8.67 11.89
CA ASP A 318 10.01 -9.41 12.68
C ASP A 318 8.62 -9.28 12.05
N LEU A 319 7.93 -10.42 11.91
CA LEU A 319 6.56 -10.42 11.42
C LEU A 319 5.58 -9.99 12.51
N ASP A 320 5.93 -10.18 13.79
CA ASP A 320 5.05 -9.93 14.93
C ASP A 320 5.27 -8.53 15.51
N GLN A 321 4.16 -7.88 15.84
CA GLN A 321 4.12 -6.58 16.49
C GLN A 321 3.30 -6.67 17.79
N VAL A 322 3.53 -5.74 18.73
CA VAL A 322 2.82 -5.68 19.99
C VAL A 322 1.93 -4.44 20.05
N LEU A 323 0.65 -4.65 20.23
CA LEU A 323 -0.34 -3.63 20.52
C LEU A 323 -0.51 -3.52 22.04
N THR A 324 -0.51 -2.28 22.55
CA THR A 324 -0.84 -1.97 23.93
C THR A 324 -2.13 -1.13 23.97
N ALA A 325 -3.12 -1.60 24.68
CA ALA A 325 -4.38 -0.89 24.87
C ALA A 325 -4.86 -1.02 26.32
N THR A 326 -5.69 -0.08 26.79
CA THR A 326 -6.35 -0.12 28.10
C THR A 326 -7.85 0.10 27.92
N LEU A 327 -8.68 -0.48 28.77
CA LEU A 327 -10.10 -0.13 28.82
C LEU A 327 -10.26 1.32 29.29
N ALA A 328 -10.89 2.17 28.46
CA ALA A 328 -11.10 3.57 28.81
C ALA A 328 -12.00 3.73 30.04
N SER A 329 -12.96 2.81 30.25
CA SER A 329 -13.85 2.76 31.40
C SER A 329 -13.16 2.30 32.70
N ALA A 330 -12.00 1.63 32.62
CA ALA A 330 -11.29 1.07 33.75
C ALA A 330 -9.76 1.19 33.60
N PRO A 331 -9.21 2.44 33.57
CA PRO A 331 -7.80 2.70 33.27
C PRO A 331 -6.83 2.18 34.36
N ALA A 332 -7.34 1.82 35.52
CA ALA A 332 -6.56 1.21 36.61
C ALA A 332 -6.28 -0.30 36.42
N LEU A 333 -6.95 -0.94 35.43
CA LEU A 333 -6.68 -2.33 35.11
C LEU A 333 -5.36 -2.46 34.34
N PRO A 334 -4.70 -3.64 34.42
CA PRO A 334 -3.51 -3.90 33.61
C PRO A 334 -3.78 -3.70 32.10
N PRO A 335 -2.80 -3.18 31.35
CA PRO A 335 -2.97 -3.00 29.90
C PRO A 335 -3.14 -4.35 29.20
N ILE A 336 -3.95 -4.34 28.17
CA ILE A 336 -4.11 -5.46 27.23
C ILE A 336 -2.90 -5.42 26.29
N LEU A 337 -2.10 -6.46 26.32
CA LEU A 337 -0.98 -6.67 25.41
C LEU A 337 -1.41 -7.73 24.39
N SER A 338 -1.49 -7.35 23.13
CA SER A 338 -1.82 -8.26 22.03
C SER A 338 -0.67 -8.31 21.03
N THR A 339 -0.13 -9.49 20.81
CA THR A 339 0.83 -9.73 19.73
C THR A 339 0.06 -10.09 18.47
N PHE A 340 0.38 -9.47 17.36
CA PHE A 340 -0.26 -9.72 16.06
C PHE A 340 0.75 -9.84 14.94
N ALA A 341 0.43 -10.62 13.90
CA ALA A 341 1.23 -10.73 12.70
C ALA A 341 0.98 -9.49 11.81
N ALA A 342 1.99 -8.64 11.67
CA ALA A 342 1.92 -7.46 10.79
C ALA A 342 1.94 -7.82 9.31
N PHE A 343 2.53 -8.98 8.97
CA PHE A 343 2.65 -9.50 7.61
C PHE A 343 2.22 -10.97 7.58
N ASP A 344 1.50 -11.35 6.52
CA ASP A 344 0.92 -12.68 6.34
C ASP A 344 1.92 -13.72 5.80
N ALA A 345 2.97 -13.27 5.12
CA ALA A 345 4.00 -14.15 4.58
C ALA A 345 5.36 -13.45 4.54
N ARG A 346 6.41 -14.20 4.77
CA ARG A 346 7.78 -13.72 4.64
C ARG A 346 8.26 -13.78 3.18
N ASP A 347 7.90 -14.84 2.48
CA ASP A 347 8.29 -15.09 1.10
C ASP A 347 7.05 -15.24 0.22
N TYR A 348 7.02 -14.54 -0.90
CA TYR A 348 5.94 -14.64 -1.87
C TYR A 348 6.42 -14.22 -3.27
N GLY A 349 5.63 -14.55 -4.28
CA GLY A 349 5.88 -14.12 -5.65
C GLY A 349 5.03 -12.93 -6.05
N LYS A 350 5.53 -12.12 -6.99
CA LYS A 350 4.78 -11.04 -7.64
C LYS A 350 4.99 -11.11 -9.14
N ILE A 351 3.91 -10.98 -9.88
CA ILE A 351 3.90 -10.75 -11.32
C ILE A 351 3.37 -9.35 -11.59
N GLU A 352 4.04 -8.61 -12.47
CA GLU A 352 3.62 -7.28 -12.90
C GLU A 352 3.81 -7.16 -14.41
N GLY A 353 2.77 -6.78 -15.12
CA GLY A 353 2.81 -6.54 -16.56
C GLY A 353 2.19 -5.21 -16.91
N GLY A 354 2.65 -4.62 -18.00
CA GLY A 354 2.10 -3.36 -18.47
C GLY A 354 2.50 -3.06 -19.90
N LEU A 355 1.96 -1.98 -20.40
CA LEU A 355 2.30 -1.45 -21.73
C LEU A 355 2.30 0.07 -21.71
N THR A 356 3.16 0.64 -22.52
CA THR A 356 3.20 2.07 -22.81
C THR A 356 2.92 2.29 -24.29
N LEU A 357 2.06 3.26 -24.59
CA LEU A 357 1.65 3.66 -25.92
C LEU A 357 2.12 5.09 -26.19
N GLU A 358 2.94 5.32 -27.20
CA GLU A 358 3.18 6.67 -27.70
C GLU A 358 2.05 7.06 -28.64
N LEU A 359 1.22 8.03 -28.22
CA LEU A 359 0.08 8.54 -28.98
C LEU A 359 0.47 9.71 -29.90
N GLY A 360 1.68 10.21 -29.73
CA GLY A 360 2.27 11.31 -30.49
C GLY A 360 3.63 11.70 -29.90
N PRO A 361 4.26 12.75 -30.43
CA PRO A 361 5.59 13.17 -29.97
C PRO A 361 5.60 13.69 -28.53
N GLU A 362 4.48 14.19 -28.04
CA GLU A 362 4.35 14.83 -26.73
C GLU A 362 3.50 14.00 -25.75
N LEU A 363 2.61 13.14 -26.25
CA LEU A 363 1.62 12.43 -25.45
C LEU A 363 1.88 10.92 -25.44
N SER A 364 1.86 10.34 -24.25
CA SER A 364 1.87 8.89 -24.09
C SER A 364 0.90 8.44 -23.00
N ALA A 365 0.40 7.20 -23.14
CA ALA A 365 -0.44 6.54 -22.17
C ALA A 365 0.27 5.29 -21.64
N SER A 366 0.00 4.93 -20.38
CA SER A 366 0.52 3.72 -19.76
C SER A 366 -0.60 2.96 -19.04
N PHE A 367 -0.53 1.62 -19.10
CA PHE A 367 -1.41 0.71 -18.38
C PHE A 367 -0.56 -0.36 -17.74
N SER A 368 -0.87 -0.73 -16.51
CA SER A 368 -0.19 -1.82 -15.82
C SER A 368 -1.12 -2.56 -14.87
N GLY A 369 -0.77 -3.81 -14.61
CA GLY A 369 -1.42 -4.65 -13.62
C GLY A 369 -0.40 -5.50 -12.90
N SER A 370 -0.63 -5.78 -11.63
CA SER A 370 0.20 -6.70 -10.85
C SER A 370 -0.64 -7.54 -9.93
N SER A 371 -0.13 -8.73 -9.58
CA SER A 371 -0.73 -9.61 -8.58
C SER A 371 0.35 -10.34 -7.80
N THR A 372 0.08 -10.64 -6.55
CA THR A 372 0.91 -11.48 -5.69
C THR A 372 0.40 -12.92 -5.68
N PHE A 373 1.30 -13.87 -5.46
CA PHE A 373 1.00 -15.30 -5.38
C PHE A 373 1.95 -15.99 -4.40
N GLY A 374 1.59 -17.21 -3.95
CA GLY A 374 2.42 -17.97 -3.01
C GLY A 374 2.25 -17.51 -1.56
N ARG A 375 1.14 -16.85 -1.22
CA ARG A 375 0.68 -16.59 0.14
C ARG A 375 -0.50 -17.49 0.45
N ASP A 376 -0.57 -18.01 1.67
CA ASP A 376 -1.68 -18.87 2.09
C ASP A 376 -3.00 -18.08 2.12
N GLU A 377 -3.86 -18.32 1.10
CA GLU A 377 -5.19 -17.70 0.92
C GLU A 377 -5.22 -16.16 0.90
N SER A 378 -4.07 -15.48 0.98
CA SER A 378 -3.94 -14.03 0.86
C SER A 378 -3.49 -13.65 -0.53
N TYR A 379 -4.01 -12.56 -1.06
CA TYR A 379 -3.61 -12.03 -2.36
C TYR A 379 -3.77 -10.52 -2.44
N ASP A 380 -3.00 -9.91 -3.34
CA ASP A 380 -3.18 -8.53 -3.79
C ASP A 380 -3.25 -8.49 -5.31
N PHE A 381 -4.02 -7.57 -5.84
CA PHE A 381 -3.93 -7.18 -7.24
C PHE A 381 -3.98 -5.66 -7.37
N ARG A 382 -3.29 -5.12 -8.37
CA ARG A 382 -3.30 -3.69 -8.69
C ARG A 382 -3.53 -3.50 -10.18
N ILE A 383 -4.28 -2.45 -10.52
CA ILE A 383 -4.45 -1.95 -11.88
C ILE A 383 -4.11 -0.47 -11.86
N SER A 384 -3.37 0.02 -12.86
CA SER A 384 -3.01 1.43 -12.97
C SER A 384 -3.11 1.90 -14.42
N ALA A 385 -3.51 3.16 -14.58
CA ALA A 385 -3.51 3.83 -15.88
C ALA A 385 -2.98 5.25 -15.72
N GLY A 386 -2.26 5.75 -16.71
CA GLY A 386 -1.66 7.08 -16.67
C GLY A 386 -1.51 7.72 -18.03
N LEU A 387 -1.47 9.05 -18.01
CA LEU A 387 -1.17 9.90 -19.14
C LEU A 387 0.04 10.77 -18.84
N ASN A 388 0.86 10.99 -19.84
CA ASN A 388 2.08 11.77 -19.72
C ASN A 388 2.16 12.76 -20.89
N TYR A 389 2.45 14.01 -20.56
CA TYR A 389 2.63 15.08 -21.53
C TYR A 389 4.02 15.70 -21.40
N ARG A 390 4.70 15.78 -22.52
CA ARG A 390 6.03 16.37 -22.65
C ARG A 390 5.91 17.72 -23.35
N PHE A 391 6.58 18.72 -22.82
CA PHE A 391 6.58 20.06 -23.40
C PHE A 391 7.63 20.23 -24.49
#